data_b45ac25b4c8a236f0594a4247b47aebe
#
_entry.id   b45ac25b4c8a236f0594a4247b47aebe
#
_cell.length_a   1.000
_cell.length_b   1.000
_cell.length_c   1.000
_cell.angle_alpha   90.00
_cell.angle_beta   90.00
_cell.angle_gamma   90.00
#
_symmetry.space_group_name_H-M   'P 1'
#
loop_
_entity.id
_entity.type
_entity.pdbx_description
1 polymer ?
#
loop_
_entity_poly.entity_id
_entity_poly.type
_entity_poly.pdbx_seq_one_letter_code
_entity_poly.pdbx_strand_id
1 'polypeptide(L)'
;MSGSPFHKILIGFAFSPNLKANVFEAMRLASFLDAHVYFLHVGSKSVAKEKTFTDILEDSPVKSEKLSVIWEKGEPIEIIKEQCKKNNISLLLLGAMQRENMLKFYMGSIARKLTRNAPCSVLLLIKPSVIRKPTQHMVVNAFESPQTESTILSAFHFGKALNVNKITLVEEINRSEVAVEADDDQGLRKVTLIKEKLNRRELTRVKEILSHIPDSLIEGIKVHSQNIFGTRGYSIGHYAKVVRADLLIMNAAENRKGLFGRIFPQDLEHILSELPTDVLVIKTKGNE
;
A
#
# COMPACT_ATOMS: atom_id res chain seq x y z
N MET A 1 -12.59 -21.51 -1.23
CA MET A 1 -12.38 -20.12 -0.75
C MET A 1 -10.90 -19.84 -0.81
N SER A 2 -10.40 -19.03 -1.74
CA SER A 2 -9.00 -18.62 -1.71
C SER A 2 -8.80 -17.72 -0.49
N GLY A 3 -7.97 -18.13 0.46
CA GLY A 3 -7.65 -17.35 1.66
C GLY A 3 -7.09 -15.97 1.31
N SER A 4 -7.05 -15.05 2.30
CA SER A 4 -6.44 -13.72 2.13
C SER A 4 -5.03 -13.85 1.53
N PRO A 5 -4.66 -13.01 0.53
CA PRO A 5 -3.30 -13.01 -0.01
C PRO A 5 -2.24 -12.59 1.03
N PHE A 6 -2.65 -12.04 2.17
CA PHE A 6 -1.79 -11.49 3.23
C PHE A 6 -1.77 -12.38 4.48
N HIS A 7 -1.26 -13.59 4.36
CA HIS A 7 -1.25 -14.60 5.44
C HIS A 7 0.02 -14.63 6.29
N LYS A 8 1.09 -13.94 5.88
CA LYS A 8 2.34 -13.80 6.63
C LYS A 8 2.85 -12.37 6.54
N ILE A 9 3.00 -11.74 7.69
CA ILE A 9 3.40 -10.35 7.83
C ILE A 9 4.79 -10.30 8.46
N LEU A 10 5.70 -9.49 7.93
CA LEU A 10 6.97 -9.18 8.56
C LEU A 10 7.02 -7.68 8.87
N ILE A 11 7.46 -7.35 10.09
CA ILE A 11 7.77 -5.97 10.48
C ILE A 11 9.21 -5.90 10.99
N GLY A 12 10.03 -5.05 10.33
CA GLY A 12 11.32 -4.66 10.85
C GLY A 12 11.16 -3.63 11.95
N PHE A 13 11.75 -3.85 13.12
CA PHE A 13 11.65 -2.92 14.23
C PHE A 13 13.01 -2.48 14.79
N ALA A 14 13.03 -1.25 15.30
CA ALA A 14 14.12 -0.68 16.06
C ALA A 14 13.60 -0.17 17.40
N PHE A 15 14.49 -0.02 18.39
CA PHE A 15 14.15 0.56 19.69
C PHE A 15 14.05 2.08 19.57
N SER A 16 12.96 2.53 18.97
CA SER A 16 12.62 3.92 18.72
C SER A 16 11.37 4.33 19.53
N PRO A 17 11.06 5.61 19.67
CA PRO A 17 9.83 6.07 20.35
C PRO A 17 8.54 5.47 19.78
N ASN A 18 8.54 5.10 18.51
CA ASN A 18 7.37 4.52 17.83
C ASN A 18 7.28 2.99 17.93
N LEU A 19 8.20 2.33 18.64
CA LEU A 19 8.24 0.86 18.71
C LEU A 19 6.90 0.28 19.18
N LYS A 20 6.36 0.78 20.30
CA LYS A 20 5.09 0.29 20.86
C LYS A 20 3.93 0.46 19.87
N ALA A 21 3.83 1.61 19.22
CA ALA A 21 2.80 1.86 18.22
C ALA A 21 2.92 0.92 17.00
N ASN A 22 4.14 0.71 16.50
CA ASN A 22 4.40 -0.21 15.39
C ASN A 22 4.04 -1.66 15.74
N VAL A 23 4.37 -2.11 16.95
CA VAL A 23 4.02 -3.46 17.42
C VAL A 23 2.50 -3.61 17.51
N PHE A 24 1.79 -2.64 18.09
CA PHE A 24 0.35 -2.69 18.22
C PHE A 24 -0.37 -2.68 16.87
N GLU A 25 0.11 -1.88 15.90
CA GLU A 25 -0.43 -1.88 14.53
C GLU A 25 -0.20 -3.23 13.84
N ALA A 26 1.00 -3.80 13.96
CA ALA A 26 1.31 -5.10 13.36
C ALA A 26 0.44 -6.22 13.95
N MET A 27 0.24 -6.22 15.28
CA MET A 27 -0.60 -7.21 15.96
C MET A 27 -2.08 -7.08 15.56
N ARG A 28 -2.61 -5.84 15.47
CA ARG A 28 -3.98 -5.59 15.00
C ARG A 28 -4.18 -6.07 13.57
N LEU A 29 -3.25 -5.69 12.69
CA LEU A 29 -3.33 -6.07 11.29
C LEU A 29 -3.24 -7.59 11.11
N ALA A 30 -2.34 -8.25 11.84
CA ALA A 30 -2.24 -9.71 11.83
C ALA A 30 -3.53 -10.38 12.29
N SER A 31 -4.19 -9.85 13.31
CA SER A 31 -5.49 -10.34 13.78
C SER A 31 -6.59 -10.18 12.73
N PHE A 32 -6.69 -9.02 12.06
CA PHE A 32 -7.70 -8.80 11.02
C PHE A 32 -7.50 -9.67 9.78
N LEU A 33 -6.25 -9.93 9.43
CA LEU A 33 -5.90 -10.73 8.25
C LEU A 33 -5.79 -12.23 8.55
N ASP A 34 -5.96 -12.64 9.80
CA ASP A 34 -5.67 -13.99 10.32
C ASP A 34 -4.26 -14.47 9.94
N ALA A 35 -3.29 -13.56 10.02
CA ALA A 35 -1.93 -13.75 9.53
C ALA A 35 -0.95 -14.09 10.65
N HIS A 36 0.11 -14.83 10.29
CA HIS A 36 1.29 -15.00 11.15
C HIS A 36 2.17 -13.75 11.08
N VAL A 37 2.53 -13.17 12.24
CA VAL A 37 3.39 -11.98 12.31
C VAL A 37 4.82 -12.34 12.71
N TYR A 38 5.79 -11.85 11.94
CA TYR A 38 7.21 -11.95 12.19
C TYR A 38 7.75 -10.58 12.60
N PHE A 39 8.26 -10.47 13.81
CA PHE A 39 8.98 -9.28 14.28
C PHE A 39 10.48 -9.50 14.09
N LEU A 40 11.11 -8.66 13.29
CA LEU A 40 12.53 -8.75 12.95
C LEU A 40 13.29 -7.55 13.49
N HIS A 41 14.26 -7.80 14.38
CA HIS A 41 15.27 -6.81 14.78
C HIS A 41 16.61 -7.13 14.12
N VAL A 42 17.13 -6.17 13.36
CA VAL A 42 18.48 -6.26 12.81
C VAL A 42 19.43 -5.51 13.73
N GLY A 43 20.21 -6.27 14.50
CA GLY A 43 21.13 -5.73 15.49
C GLY A 43 21.49 -6.76 16.59
N SER A 44 22.26 -6.30 17.58
CA SER A 44 22.62 -7.16 18.70
C SER A 44 21.42 -7.43 19.62
N LYS A 45 21.20 -8.70 19.94
CA LYS A 45 20.29 -9.13 21.00
C LYS A 45 20.93 -8.84 22.37
N SER A 46 20.14 -8.35 23.32
CA SER A 46 20.51 -8.24 24.73
C SER A 46 19.31 -8.55 25.62
N VAL A 47 19.55 -8.98 26.85
CA VAL A 47 18.48 -9.28 27.83
C VAL A 47 17.56 -8.08 28.03
N ALA A 48 18.12 -6.87 28.14
CA ALA A 48 17.32 -5.64 28.28
C ALA A 48 16.42 -5.36 27.09
N LYS A 49 16.93 -5.51 25.85
CA LYS A 49 16.14 -5.33 24.63
C LYS A 49 15.04 -6.37 24.50
N GLU A 50 15.36 -7.64 24.78
CA GLU A 50 14.40 -8.72 24.73
C GLU A 50 13.27 -8.50 25.73
N LYS A 51 13.60 -8.14 26.98
CA LYS A 51 12.63 -7.80 28.00
C LYS A 51 11.74 -6.64 27.55
N THR A 52 12.32 -5.52 27.11
CA THR A 52 11.53 -4.35 26.65
C THR A 52 10.56 -4.73 25.54
N PHE A 53 10.98 -5.57 24.59
CA PHE A 53 10.11 -5.99 23.48
C PHE A 53 9.01 -6.93 23.97
N THR A 54 9.31 -7.85 24.89
CA THR A 54 8.32 -8.76 25.50
C THR A 54 7.28 -7.97 26.30
N ASP A 55 7.71 -7.02 27.12
CA ASP A 55 6.81 -6.15 27.89
C ASP A 55 5.82 -5.40 26.95
N ILE A 56 6.32 -4.91 25.79
CA ILE A 56 5.46 -4.26 24.79
C ILE A 56 4.46 -5.24 24.17
N LEU A 57 4.87 -6.48 23.87
CA LEU A 57 3.96 -7.52 23.35
C LEU A 57 2.89 -7.89 24.38
N GLU A 58 3.27 -7.98 25.65
CA GLU A 58 2.35 -8.25 26.75
C GLU A 58 1.35 -7.12 26.98
N ASP A 59 1.77 -5.87 26.74
CA ASP A 59 0.89 -4.69 26.79
C ASP A 59 -0.08 -4.60 25.59
N SER A 60 0.14 -5.37 24.52
CA SER A 60 -0.71 -5.30 23.34
C SER A 60 -2.15 -5.73 23.66
N PRO A 61 -3.15 -4.93 23.25
CA PRO A 61 -4.56 -5.29 23.44
C PRO A 61 -4.99 -6.48 22.57
N VAL A 62 -4.21 -6.82 21.56
CA VAL A 62 -4.41 -7.98 20.68
C VAL A 62 -3.36 -9.01 20.99
N LYS A 63 -3.77 -10.23 21.31
CA LYS A 63 -2.89 -11.38 21.50
C LYS A 63 -2.97 -12.29 20.28
N SER A 64 -1.88 -12.96 19.96
CA SER A 64 -1.83 -13.95 18.89
C SER A 64 -0.81 -15.02 19.22
N GLU A 65 -1.18 -16.27 18.99
CA GLU A 65 -0.25 -17.39 19.01
C GLU A 65 0.54 -17.52 17.69
N LYS A 66 0.05 -16.88 16.61
CA LYS A 66 0.70 -16.82 15.30
C LYS A 66 1.76 -15.70 15.28
N LEU A 67 2.81 -15.86 16.10
CA LEU A 67 3.86 -14.85 16.28
C LEU A 67 5.26 -15.47 16.33
N SER A 68 6.23 -14.79 15.71
CA SER A 68 7.65 -15.16 15.76
C SER A 68 8.50 -13.90 15.94
N VAL A 69 9.56 -13.99 16.76
CA VAL A 69 10.53 -12.89 16.96
C VAL A 69 11.90 -13.35 16.48
N ILE A 70 12.47 -12.60 15.56
CA ILE A 70 13.74 -12.90 14.90
C ILE A 70 14.77 -11.81 15.25
N TRP A 71 15.95 -12.24 15.66
CA TRP A 71 17.10 -11.37 15.93
C TRP A 71 18.23 -11.75 14.99
N GLU A 72 18.60 -10.84 14.11
CA GLU A 72 19.66 -11.06 13.13
C GLU A 72 20.69 -9.93 13.16
N LYS A 73 21.92 -10.21 12.74
CA LYS A 73 22.97 -9.21 12.57
C LYS A 73 23.31 -9.09 11.09
N GLY A 74 23.53 -7.86 10.63
CA GLY A 74 23.92 -7.62 9.25
C GLY A 74 23.40 -6.30 8.71
N GLU A 75 23.39 -6.19 7.41
CA GLU A 75 22.85 -5.02 6.70
C GLU A 75 21.33 -5.12 6.64
N PRO A 76 20.58 -4.12 7.17
CA PRO A 76 19.13 -4.24 7.36
C PRO A 76 18.35 -4.59 6.10
N ILE A 77 18.71 -4.01 4.95
CA ILE A 77 17.98 -4.22 3.70
C ILE A 77 18.11 -5.68 3.24
N GLU A 78 19.32 -6.23 3.28
CA GLU A 78 19.58 -7.60 2.82
C GLU A 78 18.95 -8.62 3.78
N ILE A 79 19.08 -8.43 5.09
CA ILE A 79 18.46 -9.29 6.09
C ILE A 79 16.93 -9.30 5.97
N ILE A 80 16.28 -8.12 5.82
CA ILE A 80 14.83 -8.05 5.66
C ILE A 80 14.40 -8.78 4.38
N LYS A 81 15.09 -8.59 3.27
CA LYS A 81 14.79 -9.27 1.99
C LYS A 81 14.97 -10.80 2.10
N GLU A 82 16.04 -11.24 2.77
CA GLU A 82 16.30 -12.65 3.02
C GLU A 82 15.19 -13.27 3.87
N GLN A 83 14.83 -12.64 4.99
CA GLN A 83 13.75 -13.11 5.86
C GLN A 83 12.39 -13.10 5.18
N CYS A 84 12.12 -12.13 4.30
CA CYS A 84 10.93 -12.15 3.46
C CYS A 84 10.86 -13.38 2.56
N LYS A 85 11.98 -13.77 1.94
CA LYS A 85 12.05 -14.96 1.08
C LYS A 85 11.97 -16.25 1.90
N LYS A 86 12.81 -16.37 2.94
CA LYS A 86 12.93 -17.55 3.80
C LYS A 86 11.60 -17.95 4.44
N ASN A 87 10.83 -16.98 4.92
CA ASN A 87 9.55 -17.21 5.59
C ASN A 87 8.34 -17.11 4.65
N ASN A 88 8.53 -16.89 3.34
CA ASN A 88 7.46 -16.68 2.38
C ASN A 88 6.51 -15.55 2.82
N ILE A 89 7.07 -14.41 3.21
CA ILE A 89 6.29 -13.25 3.64
C ILE A 89 5.44 -12.72 2.48
N SER A 90 4.18 -12.46 2.76
CA SER A 90 3.23 -11.88 1.79
C SER A 90 3.09 -10.37 1.94
N LEU A 91 3.37 -9.82 3.14
CA LEU A 91 3.25 -8.39 3.43
C LEU A 91 4.39 -7.93 4.34
N LEU A 92 5.17 -6.95 3.88
CA LEU A 92 6.20 -6.27 4.66
C LEU A 92 5.63 -4.95 5.21
N LEU A 93 5.65 -4.75 6.53
CA LEU A 93 5.28 -3.51 7.18
C LEU A 93 6.52 -2.65 7.42
N LEU A 94 6.43 -1.38 7.05
CA LEU A 94 7.47 -0.38 7.25
C LEU A 94 6.87 0.90 7.85
N GLY A 95 7.44 1.41 8.93
CA GLY A 95 7.07 2.69 9.51
C GLY A 95 7.75 3.84 8.76
N ALA A 96 7.00 4.91 8.46
CA ALA A 96 7.58 6.18 8.05
C ALA A 96 8.19 6.90 9.26
N MET A 97 9.20 7.75 9.00
CA MET A 97 9.85 8.55 10.03
C MET A 97 9.29 9.98 9.99
N GLN A 98 9.04 10.57 11.15
CA GLN A 98 8.76 11.99 11.27
C GLN A 98 10.04 12.70 11.78
N ARG A 99 10.49 13.74 11.11
CA ARG A 99 11.53 14.61 11.64
C ARG A 99 10.91 15.55 12.67
N GLU A 100 11.57 15.72 13.80
CA GLU A 100 11.09 16.50 14.97
C GLU A 100 10.62 17.93 14.62
N ASN A 101 11.14 18.52 13.52
CA ASN A 101 10.85 19.89 13.11
C ASN A 101 10.07 20.00 11.78
N MET A 102 9.48 18.92 11.26
CA MET A 102 8.74 18.95 10.00
C MET A 102 7.33 18.38 10.16
N LEU A 103 6.34 19.12 9.64
CA LEU A 103 4.93 18.68 9.55
C LEU A 103 4.74 17.55 8.52
N LYS A 104 5.74 17.29 7.67
CA LYS A 104 5.69 16.26 6.62
C LYS A 104 6.36 14.96 7.11
N PHE A 105 5.71 13.84 6.81
CA PHE A 105 6.29 12.53 7.00
C PHE A 105 7.37 12.29 5.95
N TYR A 106 8.38 11.53 6.34
CA TYR A 106 9.55 11.26 5.53
C TYR A 106 9.81 9.76 5.49
N MET A 107 10.02 9.25 4.29
CA MET A 107 10.45 7.87 4.11
C MET A 107 11.97 7.78 4.17
N GLY A 108 12.48 7.04 5.15
CA GLY A 108 13.91 6.76 5.28
C GLY A 108 14.44 5.97 4.06
N SER A 109 15.75 6.05 3.84
CA SER A 109 16.41 5.39 2.71
C SER A 109 16.18 3.87 2.68
N ILE A 110 16.16 3.22 3.84
CA ILE A 110 15.88 1.78 4.00
C ILE A 110 14.47 1.46 3.52
N ALA A 111 13.45 2.17 4.04
CA ALA A 111 12.06 1.95 3.65
C ALA A 111 11.83 2.19 2.16
N ARG A 112 12.43 3.23 1.58
CA ARG A 112 12.37 3.53 0.14
C ARG A 112 13.00 2.42 -0.70
N LYS A 113 14.18 1.92 -0.32
CA LYS A 113 14.83 0.81 -1.03
C LYS A 113 14.04 -0.50 -0.90
N LEU A 114 13.49 -0.80 0.28
CA LEU A 114 12.67 -1.98 0.49
C LEU A 114 11.36 -1.91 -0.28
N THR A 115 10.66 -0.78 -0.29
CA THR A 115 9.43 -0.60 -1.09
C THR A 115 9.66 -0.91 -2.58
N ARG A 116 10.83 -0.54 -3.10
CA ARG A 116 11.20 -0.83 -4.50
C ARG A 116 11.59 -2.29 -4.76
N ASN A 117 12.24 -2.94 -3.81
CA ASN A 117 12.97 -4.20 -4.04
C ASN A 117 12.47 -5.37 -3.17
N ALA A 118 11.47 -5.19 -2.31
CA ALA A 118 10.91 -6.27 -1.54
C ALA A 118 10.33 -7.37 -2.44
N PRO A 119 10.46 -8.66 -2.05
CA PRO A 119 9.89 -9.77 -2.82
C PRO A 119 8.38 -9.92 -2.63
N CYS A 120 7.75 -9.11 -1.79
CA CYS A 120 6.33 -9.15 -1.41
C CYS A 120 5.70 -7.76 -1.42
N SER A 121 4.39 -7.68 -1.18
CA SER A 121 3.68 -6.41 -0.99
C SER A 121 4.23 -5.64 0.22
N VAL A 122 4.13 -4.32 0.18
CA VAL A 122 4.69 -3.43 1.22
C VAL A 122 3.62 -2.47 1.71
N LEU A 123 3.37 -2.44 3.02
CA LEU A 123 2.53 -1.45 3.68
C LEU A 123 3.39 -0.44 4.43
N LEU A 124 3.23 0.81 4.07
CA LEU A 124 3.89 1.96 4.70
C LEU A 124 2.93 2.59 5.71
N LEU A 125 3.29 2.54 6.99
CA LEU A 125 2.54 3.17 8.07
C LEU A 125 3.10 4.55 8.33
N ILE A 126 2.27 5.59 8.17
CA ILE A 126 2.71 6.99 8.35
C ILE A 126 2.58 7.43 9.80
N LYS A 127 1.49 7.07 10.44
CA LYS A 127 1.19 7.44 11.83
C LYS A 127 0.77 6.22 12.64
N PRO A 128 1.69 5.29 12.91
CA PRO A 128 1.36 4.14 13.76
C PRO A 128 0.86 4.64 15.12
N SER A 129 -0.17 3.99 15.65
CA SER A 129 -0.85 4.42 16.88
C SER A 129 -1.06 3.27 17.85
N VAL A 130 -0.89 3.54 19.13
CA VAL A 130 -1.28 2.58 20.19
C VAL A 130 -2.80 2.40 20.26
N ILE A 131 -3.56 3.44 19.90
CA ILE A 131 -5.03 3.41 19.84
C ILE A 131 -5.46 3.05 18.42
N ARG A 132 -6.38 2.10 18.30
CA ARG A 132 -6.94 1.71 16.99
C ARG A 132 -7.60 2.90 16.30
N LYS A 133 -7.17 3.15 15.07
CA LYS A 133 -7.87 4.03 14.13
C LYS A 133 -8.43 3.15 13.01
N PRO A 134 -9.76 3.04 12.87
CA PRO A 134 -10.34 2.20 11.84
C PRO A 134 -10.07 2.79 10.45
N THR A 135 -9.69 1.95 9.51
CA THR A 135 -9.61 2.30 8.09
C THR A 135 -11.03 2.33 7.52
N GLN A 136 -11.53 3.49 7.15
CA GLN A 136 -12.90 3.67 6.68
C GLN A 136 -12.98 3.85 5.16
N HIS A 137 -12.02 4.53 4.58
CA HIS A 137 -11.98 4.86 3.17
C HIS A 137 -10.63 4.49 2.54
N MET A 138 -10.66 3.62 1.55
CA MET A 138 -9.50 3.27 0.74
C MET A 138 -9.62 3.88 -0.66
N VAL A 139 -8.52 4.43 -1.15
CA VAL A 139 -8.33 4.84 -2.55
C VAL A 139 -7.43 3.81 -3.22
N VAL A 140 -7.85 3.28 -4.35
CA VAL A 140 -7.13 2.24 -5.09
C VAL A 140 -6.78 2.77 -6.48
N ASN A 141 -5.51 2.69 -6.86
CA ASN A 141 -5.09 2.99 -8.21
C ASN A 141 -5.65 1.93 -9.18
N ALA A 142 -6.55 2.37 -10.05
CA ALA A 142 -7.18 1.56 -11.08
C ALA A 142 -6.56 1.78 -12.47
N PHE A 143 -5.41 2.44 -12.54
CA PHE A 143 -4.70 2.68 -13.79
C PHE A 143 -4.53 1.41 -14.62
N GLU A 144 -4.72 1.51 -15.94
CA GLU A 144 -4.64 0.40 -16.86
C GLU A 144 -3.22 -0.22 -16.88
N SER A 145 -3.10 -1.40 -16.30
CA SER A 145 -1.90 -2.23 -16.31
C SER A 145 -2.28 -3.70 -16.16
N PRO A 146 -1.40 -4.64 -16.55
CA PRO A 146 -1.63 -6.07 -16.37
C PRO A 146 -1.86 -6.48 -14.90
N GLN A 147 -1.44 -5.66 -13.95
CA GLN A 147 -1.53 -5.94 -12.52
C GLN A 147 -2.77 -5.35 -11.86
N THR A 148 -3.52 -4.51 -12.55
CA THR A 148 -4.61 -3.71 -11.94
C THR A 148 -5.72 -4.59 -11.37
N GLU A 149 -6.15 -5.61 -12.10
CA GLU A 149 -7.18 -6.55 -11.62
C GLU A 149 -6.76 -7.23 -10.32
N SER A 150 -5.54 -7.76 -10.28
CA SER A 150 -4.98 -8.39 -9.08
C SER A 150 -4.81 -7.42 -7.90
N THR A 151 -4.48 -6.16 -8.19
CA THR A 151 -4.39 -5.10 -7.18
C THR A 151 -5.76 -4.76 -6.62
N ILE A 152 -6.78 -4.62 -7.46
CA ILE A 152 -8.16 -4.37 -7.04
C ILE A 152 -8.68 -5.56 -6.21
N LEU A 153 -8.47 -6.79 -6.64
CA LEU A 153 -8.84 -7.99 -5.87
C LEU A 153 -8.16 -8.00 -4.49
N SER A 154 -6.85 -7.71 -4.44
CA SER A 154 -6.11 -7.62 -3.18
C SER A 154 -6.65 -6.51 -2.27
N ALA A 155 -7.06 -5.38 -2.85
CA ALA A 155 -7.68 -4.27 -2.12
C ALA A 155 -9.02 -4.69 -1.49
N PHE A 156 -9.85 -5.45 -2.19
CA PHE A 156 -11.11 -5.97 -1.64
C PHE A 156 -10.87 -6.98 -0.51
N HIS A 157 -9.91 -7.90 -0.65
CA HIS A 157 -9.52 -8.79 0.45
C HIS A 157 -9.07 -8.00 1.69
N PHE A 158 -8.24 -7.00 1.49
CA PHE A 158 -7.75 -6.16 2.58
C PHE A 158 -8.87 -5.32 3.20
N GLY A 159 -9.73 -4.73 2.38
CA GLY A 159 -10.88 -3.95 2.81
C GLY A 159 -11.91 -4.75 3.60
N LYS A 160 -12.21 -5.98 3.14
CA LYS A 160 -13.14 -6.88 3.84
C LYS A 160 -12.60 -7.28 5.21
N ALA A 161 -11.30 -7.63 5.29
CA ALA A 161 -10.65 -7.99 6.55
C ALA A 161 -10.65 -6.83 7.58
N LEU A 162 -10.49 -5.59 7.12
CA LEU A 162 -10.47 -4.39 7.96
C LEU A 162 -11.86 -3.79 8.25
N ASN A 163 -12.93 -4.33 7.65
CA ASN A 163 -14.30 -3.79 7.66
C ASN A 163 -14.36 -2.34 7.13
N VAL A 164 -13.78 -2.13 5.97
CA VAL A 164 -13.75 -0.82 5.31
C VAL A 164 -15.13 -0.47 4.77
N ASN A 165 -15.57 0.78 4.96
CA ASN A 165 -16.89 1.23 4.53
C ASN A 165 -16.93 1.62 3.05
N LYS A 166 -15.79 2.14 2.52
CA LYS A 166 -15.73 2.71 1.18
C LYS A 166 -14.42 2.38 0.47
N ILE A 167 -14.53 1.96 -0.79
CA ILE A 167 -13.41 1.85 -1.72
C ILE A 167 -13.67 2.76 -2.92
N THR A 168 -12.72 3.65 -3.25
CA THR A 168 -12.75 4.45 -4.46
C THR A 168 -11.67 3.98 -5.41
N LEU A 169 -12.07 3.45 -6.56
CA LEU A 169 -11.18 3.08 -7.66
C LEU A 169 -10.90 4.32 -8.49
N VAL A 170 -9.63 4.72 -8.58
CA VAL A 170 -9.23 5.97 -9.23
C VAL A 170 -8.38 5.67 -10.46
N GLU A 171 -8.84 6.15 -11.61
CA GLU A 171 -8.08 6.18 -12.85
C GLU A 171 -7.47 7.55 -13.07
N GLU A 172 -6.16 7.60 -13.27
CA GLU A 172 -5.45 8.82 -13.64
C GLU A 172 -5.28 8.90 -15.16
N ILE A 173 -6.08 9.73 -15.81
CA ILE A 173 -5.98 10.00 -17.24
C ILE A 173 -4.99 11.16 -17.44
N ASN A 174 -3.97 10.94 -18.26
CA ASN A 174 -2.96 11.97 -18.52
C ASN A 174 -3.61 13.16 -19.27
N ARG A 175 -3.26 14.38 -18.85
CA ARG A 175 -3.73 15.60 -19.51
C ARG A 175 -3.35 15.63 -21.00
N SER A 176 -2.22 15.05 -21.39
CA SER A 176 -1.81 14.96 -22.79
C SER A 176 -2.79 14.18 -23.68
N GLU A 177 -3.58 13.25 -23.11
CA GLU A 177 -4.63 12.53 -23.84
C GLU A 177 -5.82 13.40 -24.23
N VAL A 178 -5.94 14.58 -23.59
CA VAL A 178 -7.00 15.57 -23.83
C VAL A 178 -6.45 16.84 -24.46
N ALA A 179 -5.15 16.89 -24.76
CA ALA A 179 -4.49 18.07 -25.32
C ALA A 179 -4.97 18.33 -26.75
N VAL A 180 -5.98 19.18 -26.87
CA VAL A 180 -6.47 19.81 -28.11
C VAL A 180 -6.45 21.31 -27.87
N GLU A 181 -5.99 22.07 -28.84
CA GLU A 181 -6.13 23.52 -28.80
C GLU A 181 -7.63 23.87 -28.68
N ALA A 182 -7.99 24.57 -27.63
CA ALA A 182 -9.37 24.90 -27.30
C ALA A 182 -9.58 26.41 -27.33
N ASP A 183 -9.09 27.04 -28.41
CA ASP A 183 -9.13 28.49 -28.58
C ASP A 183 -10.50 28.98 -29.12
N ASP A 184 -11.35 28.03 -29.53
CA ASP A 184 -12.69 28.28 -30.03
C ASP A 184 -13.74 27.30 -29.50
N ASP A 185 -15.02 27.56 -29.79
CA ASP A 185 -16.15 26.70 -29.41
C ASP A 185 -16.04 25.27 -29.98
N GLN A 186 -15.44 25.11 -31.15
CA GLN A 186 -15.25 23.78 -31.73
C GLN A 186 -14.17 23.00 -31.00
N GLY A 187 -13.07 23.64 -30.61
CA GLY A 187 -12.01 23.07 -29.78
C GLY A 187 -12.54 22.62 -28.42
N LEU A 188 -13.34 23.48 -27.75
CA LEU A 188 -13.98 23.16 -26.48
C LEU A 188 -14.91 21.93 -26.57
N ARG A 189 -15.73 21.86 -27.64
CA ARG A 189 -16.60 20.68 -27.89
C ARG A 189 -15.79 19.42 -28.12
N LYS A 190 -14.69 19.47 -28.88
CA LYS A 190 -13.78 18.33 -29.11
C LYS A 190 -13.17 17.84 -27.80
N VAL A 191 -12.66 18.76 -26.95
CA VAL A 191 -12.11 18.41 -25.62
C VAL A 191 -13.17 17.70 -24.77
N THR A 192 -14.40 18.21 -24.74
CA THR A 192 -15.49 17.60 -23.98
C THR A 192 -15.80 16.20 -24.46
N LEU A 193 -15.93 16.01 -25.78
CA LEU A 193 -16.20 14.68 -26.36
C LEU A 193 -15.06 13.67 -26.08
N ILE A 194 -13.80 14.11 -26.14
CA ILE A 194 -12.65 13.27 -25.81
C ILE A 194 -12.71 12.85 -24.34
N LYS A 195 -12.94 13.80 -23.43
CA LYS A 195 -13.08 13.50 -21.99
C LYS A 195 -14.21 12.51 -21.70
N GLU A 196 -15.37 12.70 -22.33
CA GLU A 196 -16.50 11.79 -22.18
C GLU A 196 -16.17 10.38 -22.70
N LYS A 197 -15.51 10.28 -23.87
CA LYS A 197 -15.08 9.00 -24.44
C LYS A 197 -14.10 8.28 -23.52
N LEU A 198 -13.09 8.99 -23.01
CA LEU A 198 -12.12 8.44 -22.05
C LEU A 198 -12.81 8.00 -20.77
N ASN A 199 -13.68 8.84 -20.21
CA ASN A 199 -14.45 8.49 -19.01
C ASN A 199 -15.26 7.21 -19.21
N ARG A 200 -15.98 7.07 -20.32
CA ARG A 200 -16.77 5.85 -20.61
C ARG A 200 -15.90 4.62 -20.75
N ARG A 201 -14.76 4.74 -21.45
CA ARG A 201 -13.79 3.63 -21.62
C ARG A 201 -13.34 3.11 -20.27
N GLU A 202 -12.86 4.00 -19.39
CA GLU A 202 -12.31 3.61 -18.10
C GLU A 202 -13.39 3.07 -17.14
N LEU A 203 -14.56 3.68 -17.12
CA LEU A 203 -15.69 3.17 -16.33
C LEU A 203 -16.12 1.77 -16.77
N THR A 204 -16.12 1.51 -18.09
CA THR A 204 -16.45 0.19 -18.63
C THR A 204 -15.41 -0.85 -18.22
N ARG A 205 -14.12 -0.51 -18.35
CA ARG A 205 -13.00 -1.37 -17.94
C ARG A 205 -13.05 -1.70 -16.44
N VAL A 206 -13.23 -0.69 -15.60
CA VAL A 206 -13.34 -0.90 -14.14
C VAL A 206 -14.55 -1.75 -13.79
N LYS A 207 -15.69 -1.55 -14.47
CA LYS A 207 -16.90 -2.37 -14.29
C LYS A 207 -16.66 -3.84 -14.67
N GLU A 208 -15.92 -4.08 -15.74
CA GLU A 208 -15.53 -5.43 -16.15
C GLU A 208 -14.65 -6.10 -15.08
N ILE A 209 -13.63 -5.41 -14.58
CA ILE A 209 -12.79 -5.91 -13.48
C ILE A 209 -13.64 -6.23 -12.24
N LEU A 210 -14.58 -5.35 -11.87
CA LEU A 210 -15.47 -5.59 -10.72
C LEU A 210 -16.37 -6.79 -10.90
N SER A 211 -16.76 -7.13 -12.13
CA SER A 211 -17.57 -8.33 -12.40
C SER A 211 -16.81 -9.65 -12.14
N HIS A 212 -15.49 -9.62 -12.07
CA HIS A 212 -14.64 -10.76 -11.71
C HIS A 212 -14.36 -10.86 -10.20
N ILE A 213 -14.73 -9.84 -9.43
CA ILE A 213 -14.54 -9.85 -7.96
C ILE A 213 -15.71 -10.59 -7.32
N PRO A 214 -15.47 -11.57 -6.44
CA PRO A 214 -16.53 -12.27 -5.73
C PRO A 214 -17.44 -11.32 -4.94
N ASP A 215 -18.75 -11.46 -5.05
CA ASP A 215 -19.74 -10.63 -4.35
C ASP A 215 -19.49 -10.59 -2.83
N SER A 216 -19.07 -11.71 -2.25
CA SER A 216 -18.75 -11.82 -0.81
C SER A 216 -17.65 -10.88 -0.35
N LEU A 217 -16.78 -10.43 -1.26
CA LEU A 217 -15.73 -9.44 -0.97
C LEU A 217 -16.24 -8.00 -1.12
N ILE A 218 -17.22 -7.76 -1.97
CA ILE A 218 -17.81 -6.44 -2.24
C ILE A 218 -18.90 -6.11 -1.21
N GLU A 219 -19.62 -7.12 -0.75
CA GLU A 219 -20.73 -6.96 0.18
C GLU A 219 -20.36 -6.14 1.41
N GLY A 220 -21.15 -5.09 1.70
CA GLY A 220 -20.95 -4.18 2.80
C GLY A 220 -19.96 -3.03 2.51
N ILE A 221 -19.33 -3.01 1.34
CA ILE A 221 -18.39 -1.95 0.91
C ILE A 221 -19.05 -1.06 -0.15
N LYS A 222 -19.07 0.25 0.07
CA LYS A 222 -19.49 1.23 -0.96
C LYS A 222 -18.38 1.41 -1.97
N VAL A 223 -18.59 0.96 -3.20
CA VAL A 223 -17.62 1.06 -4.29
C VAL A 223 -17.93 2.26 -5.16
N HIS A 224 -16.93 3.10 -5.41
CA HIS A 224 -17.00 4.23 -6.34
C HIS A 224 -15.88 4.13 -7.37
N SER A 225 -16.15 4.56 -8.61
CA SER A 225 -15.14 4.76 -9.64
C SER A 225 -15.01 6.24 -9.93
N GLN A 226 -13.78 6.74 -9.99
CA GLN A 226 -13.48 8.14 -10.20
C GLN A 226 -12.34 8.29 -11.22
N ASN A 227 -12.61 8.99 -12.31
CA ASN A 227 -11.56 9.39 -13.25
C ASN A 227 -11.05 10.79 -12.88
N ILE A 228 -9.75 10.97 -12.86
CA ILE A 228 -9.09 12.26 -12.65
C ILE A 228 -8.15 12.57 -13.80
N PHE A 229 -8.19 13.82 -14.29
CA PHE A 229 -7.31 14.28 -15.35
C PHE A 229 -6.14 15.03 -14.73
N GLY A 230 -4.93 14.48 -14.87
CA GLY A 230 -3.78 15.08 -14.21
C GLY A 230 -2.44 14.45 -14.55
N THR A 231 -1.48 14.65 -13.66
CA THR A 231 -0.15 14.02 -13.73
C THR A 231 -0.17 12.76 -12.87
N ARG A 232 0.21 11.64 -13.45
CA ARG A 232 0.21 10.33 -12.80
C ARG A 232 1.02 10.34 -11.50
N GLY A 233 0.52 9.60 -10.52
CA GLY A 233 1.11 9.51 -9.18
C GLY A 233 0.89 10.75 -8.32
N TYR A 234 1.04 11.94 -8.90
CA TYR A 234 0.76 13.20 -8.20
C TYR A 234 -0.74 13.39 -7.95
N SER A 235 -1.56 13.17 -8.99
CA SER A 235 -2.99 13.48 -8.92
C SER A 235 -3.73 12.52 -7.99
N ILE A 236 -3.42 11.22 -8.00
CA ILE A 236 -4.05 10.25 -7.09
C ILE A 236 -3.61 10.47 -5.65
N GLY A 237 -2.34 10.84 -5.40
CA GLY A 237 -1.85 11.19 -4.06
C GLY A 237 -2.56 12.41 -3.51
N HIS A 238 -2.72 13.45 -4.34
CA HIS A 238 -3.47 14.64 -3.98
C HIS A 238 -4.96 14.33 -3.74
N TYR A 239 -5.56 13.53 -4.61
CA TYR A 239 -6.95 13.07 -4.46
C TYR A 239 -7.15 12.33 -3.14
N ALA A 240 -6.29 11.34 -2.83
CA ALA A 240 -6.36 10.59 -1.57
C ALA A 240 -6.31 11.51 -0.34
N LYS A 241 -5.48 12.57 -0.39
CA LYS A 241 -5.38 13.58 0.67
C LYS A 241 -6.66 14.43 0.77
N VAL A 242 -7.21 14.89 -0.35
CA VAL A 242 -8.42 15.74 -0.39
C VAL A 242 -9.63 14.99 0.13
N VAL A 243 -9.80 13.72 -0.25
CA VAL A 243 -10.93 12.89 0.21
C VAL A 243 -10.68 12.27 1.59
N ARG A 244 -9.54 12.58 2.22
CA ARG A 244 -9.12 12.05 3.52
C ARG A 244 -9.17 10.53 3.56
N ALA A 245 -8.60 9.90 2.54
CA ALA A 245 -8.46 8.45 2.53
C ALA A 245 -7.53 8.00 3.66
N ASP A 246 -7.87 6.89 4.29
CA ASP A 246 -7.05 6.27 5.35
C ASP A 246 -5.94 5.42 4.76
N LEU A 247 -6.14 4.89 3.54
CA LEU A 247 -5.18 4.05 2.84
C LEU A 247 -5.23 4.31 1.34
N LEU A 248 -4.04 4.47 0.74
CA LEU A 248 -3.85 4.48 -0.71
C LEU A 248 -3.23 3.15 -1.14
N ILE A 249 -3.85 2.47 -2.12
CA ILE A 249 -3.35 1.21 -2.68
C ILE A 249 -2.84 1.43 -4.09
N MET A 250 -1.60 1.00 -4.35
CA MET A 250 -0.89 1.19 -5.60
C MET A 250 -0.35 -0.14 -6.13
N ASN A 251 -0.21 -0.24 -7.45
CA ASN A 251 0.54 -1.32 -8.06
C ASN A 251 2.04 -1.16 -7.76
N ALA A 252 2.75 -2.27 -7.54
CA ALA A 252 4.20 -2.24 -7.57
C ALA A 252 4.71 -1.96 -8.99
N ALA A 253 5.94 -1.46 -9.08
CA ALA A 253 6.60 -1.29 -10.37
C ALA A 253 6.76 -2.61 -11.11
N GLU A 254 6.47 -2.63 -12.42
CA GLU A 254 6.74 -3.79 -13.26
C GLU A 254 8.26 -4.01 -13.40
N ASN A 255 8.70 -5.24 -13.15
CA ASN A 255 10.04 -5.67 -13.54
C ASN A 255 10.04 -5.96 -15.05
N ARG A 256 10.19 -4.94 -15.89
CA ARG A 256 10.44 -5.18 -17.32
C ARG A 256 11.84 -5.77 -17.46
N LYS A 257 11.93 -7.04 -17.88
CA LYS A 257 13.17 -7.68 -18.33
C LYS A 257 13.60 -7.00 -19.64
N GLY A 258 14.59 -6.09 -19.56
CA GLY A 258 15.16 -5.43 -20.75
C GLY A 258 16.33 -4.53 -20.38
N LEU A 259 17.18 -4.20 -21.39
CA LEU A 259 18.41 -3.40 -21.27
C LEU A 259 18.23 -1.99 -20.70
N PHE A 260 17.01 -1.48 -20.69
CA PHE A 260 16.65 -0.19 -20.05
C PHE A 260 16.03 -0.42 -18.66
N GLY A 261 16.81 -1.01 -17.79
CA GLY A 261 16.55 -1.34 -16.40
C GLY A 261 15.37 -0.65 -15.72
N ARG A 262 14.73 -1.37 -14.84
CA ARG A 262 13.85 -0.96 -13.73
C ARG A 262 13.42 0.50 -13.77
N ILE A 263 12.57 0.87 -14.70
CA ILE A 263 11.88 2.15 -14.63
C ILE A 263 10.89 2.00 -13.47
N PHE A 264 11.28 2.54 -12.32
CA PHE A 264 10.33 2.72 -11.23
C PHE A 264 9.27 3.68 -11.76
N PRO A 265 7.98 3.37 -11.76
CA PRO A 265 6.98 4.32 -12.21
C PRO A 265 7.18 5.63 -11.44
N GLN A 266 7.31 6.74 -12.16
CA GLN A 266 7.40 8.08 -11.55
C GLN A 266 6.26 8.31 -10.56
N ASP A 267 5.12 7.67 -10.83
CA ASP A 267 3.91 7.66 -10.02
C ASP A 267 4.19 7.27 -8.57
N LEU A 268 4.85 6.12 -8.36
CA LEU A 268 5.17 5.64 -7.01
C LEU A 268 6.22 6.54 -6.35
N GLU A 269 7.17 7.11 -7.10
CA GLU A 269 8.14 8.07 -6.54
C GLU A 269 7.47 9.32 -5.99
N HIS A 270 6.49 9.86 -6.68
CA HIS A 270 5.71 11.01 -6.18
C HIS A 270 4.97 10.65 -4.89
N ILE A 271 4.31 9.49 -4.85
CA ILE A 271 3.61 9.01 -3.65
C ILE A 271 4.59 8.82 -2.49
N LEU A 272 5.76 8.20 -2.73
CA LEU A 272 6.78 7.96 -1.70
C LEU A 272 7.46 9.25 -1.21
N SER A 273 7.43 10.32 -1.99
CA SER A 273 7.96 11.63 -1.59
C SER A 273 6.97 12.44 -0.76
N GLU A 274 5.66 12.33 -1.02
CA GLU A 274 4.64 13.15 -0.38
C GLU A 274 3.89 12.41 0.75
N LEU A 275 3.84 11.06 0.70
CA LEU A 275 3.14 10.19 1.66
C LEU A 275 1.78 10.77 2.10
N PRO A 276 0.79 10.78 1.24
CA PRO A 276 -0.50 11.45 1.48
C PRO A 276 -1.30 10.82 2.63
N THR A 277 -1.17 9.53 2.81
CA THR A 277 -1.79 8.67 3.82
C THR A 277 -0.98 7.38 3.93
N ASP A 278 -1.39 6.38 4.71
CA ASP A 278 -0.80 5.05 4.65
C ASP A 278 -0.85 4.52 3.20
N VAL A 279 0.19 3.82 2.78
CA VAL A 279 0.32 3.36 1.38
C VAL A 279 0.59 1.87 1.34
N LEU A 280 -0.28 1.12 0.65
CA LEU A 280 -0.08 -0.30 0.37
C LEU A 280 0.34 -0.47 -1.09
N VAL A 281 1.55 -0.94 -1.31
CA VAL A 281 2.08 -1.27 -2.62
C VAL A 281 1.90 -2.77 -2.85
N ILE A 282 1.02 -3.13 -3.77
CA ILE A 282 0.72 -4.53 -4.11
C ILE A 282 1.75 -5.06 -5.08
N LYS A 283 2.41 -6.14 -4.70
CA LYS A 283 3.26 -6.93 -5.58
C LYS A 283 2.54 -8.23 -5.92
N THR A 284 2.15 -8.35 -7.17
CA THR A 284 1.63 -9.60 -7.69
C THR A 284 2.77 -10.58 -7.93
N LYS A 285 2.58 -11.85 -7.58
CA LYS A 285 3.50 -12.90 -8.01
C LYS A 285 3.37 -12.96 -9.54
N GLY A 286 4.37 -12.48 -10.27
CA GLY A 286 4.45 -12.74 -11.71
C GLY A 286 4.46 -14.25 -11.90
N ASN A 287 3.75 -14.74 -12.91
CA ASN A 287 3.98 -16.09 -13.41
C ASN A 287 5.45 -16.13 -13.87
N GLU A 288 6.30 -16.81 -13.07
CA GLU A 288 7.65 -17.17 -13.46
C GLU A 288 7.61 -18.17 -14.61
#